data_2646847b773d928779f644ada3d7e114
#
_entry.id   2646847b773d928779f644ada3d7e114
#
_cell.length_a   1.000
_cell.length_b   1.000
_cell.length_c   1.000
_cell.angle_alpha   90.00
_cell.angle_beta   90.00
_cell.angle_gamma   90.00
#
_symmetry.space_group_name_H-M   'P 1'
#
loop_
_entity.id
_entity.type
_entity.pdbx_description
1 polymer ?
#
loop_
_entity_poly.entity_id
_entity_poly.type
_entity_poly.pdbx_seq_one_letter_code
_entity_poly.pdbx_strand_id
1 'polypeptide(L)'
;QKNKRYYYKTNHFVSVSSMLYRMKRNGAGLATICILCTMVLVMLASTVCLYGGQESSLRSRYPRNILIDNYAGSWEELKEENFGPVREAVGEVLAVRGQAAGNVLEYSYVSMEIFLGDGILNILPQDVNNVDYKEVVQELWSVFVISLEDYNRLMGTQETLGAGELMMYTTKLWFRQDSLRLAGTDQVWQVKRIKKFVDNGVDAMQIIPSMFLVVEDVPGFIRPLKEQAEAVGNFPLRYDWIYGFDLDCN
;
A
#
# COMPACT_ATOMS: atom_id res chain seq x y z
N GLN A 1 0.07 8.76 59.60
CA GLN A 1 0.18 8.08 60.91
C GLN A 1 1.61 8.05 61.47
N LYS A 2 2.52 8.93 61.03
CA LYS A 2 3.90 8.94 61.53
C LYS A 2 4.06 9.43 62.97
N ASN A 3 3.07 10.14 63.50
CA ASN A 3 3.15 10.69 64.86
C ASN A 3 2.01 10.16 65.77
N LYS A 4 2.23 8.96 66.33
CA LYS A 4 1.25 8.29 67.22
C LYS A 4 0.91 9.13 68.42
N ARG A 5 1.82 9.93 68.96
CA ARG A 5 1.63 10.80 70.16
C ARG A 5 0.68 11.97 69.88
N TYR A 6 0.59 12.45 68.65
CA TYR A 6 -0.34 13.48 68.21
C TYR A 6 -1.75 12.90 67.95
N TYR A 7 -1.80 11.73 67.33
CA TYR A 7 -3.07 11.07 66.93
C TYR A 7 -3.89 10.63 68.13
N TYR A 8 -3.29 10.10 69.22
CA TYR A 8 -4.03 9.57 70.39
C TYR A 8 -4.33 10.61 71.44
N LYS A 9 -4.12 11.91 71.28
CA LYS A 9 -4.62 12.94 72.12
C LYS A 9 -6.13 13.05 71.95
N THR A 10 -6.89 13.12 73.07
CA THR A 10 -8.35 13.09 73.09
C THR A 10 -9.01 14.13 72.20
N ASN A 11 -8.42 15.33 72.08
CA ASN A 11 -8.93 16.42 71.25
C ASN A 11 -8.60 16.26 69.77
N HIS A 12 -7.62 15.42 69.38
CA HIS A 12 -7.19 15.25 68.00
C HIS A 12 -7.72 13.99 67.35
N PHE A 13 -8.03 12.95 68.17
CA PHE A 13 -8.50 11.66 67.68
C PHE A 13 -9.75 11.75 66.80
N VAL A 14 -10.76 12.43 67.28
CA VAL A 14 -12.07 12.58 66.65
C VAL A 14 -11.90 13.39 65.33
N SER A 15 -11.15 14.52 65.42
CA SER A 15 -10.95 15.40 64.31
C SER A 15 -10.14 14.71 63.19
N VAL A 16 -9.06 14.04 63.49
CA VAL A 16 -8.20 13.32 62.50
C VAL A 16 -8.93 12.11 61.93
N SER A 17 -9.66 11.36 62.76
CA SER A 17 -10.45 10.22 62.31
C SER A 17 -11.58 10.62 61.35
N SER A 18 -12.32 11.69 61.71
CA SER A 18 -13.36 12.26 60.85
C SER A 18 -12.79 12.82 59.54
N MET A 19 -11.66 13.48 59.61
CA MET A 19 -10.97 13.99 58.42
C MET A 19 -10.50 12.86 57.49
N LEU A 20 -9.89 11.80 58.01
CA LEU A 20 -9.46 10.62 57.25
C LEU A 20 -10.63 9.90 56.57
N TYR A 21 -11.76 9.77 57.29
CA TYR A 21 -12.97 9.17 56.74
C TYR A 21 -13.55 10.00 55.59
N ARG A 22 -13.64 11.32 55.75
CA ARG A 22 -14.11 12.25 54.72
C ARG A 22 -13.16 12.25 53.49
N MET A 23 -11.85 12.27 53.72
CA MET A 23 -10.85 12.20 52.67
C MET A 23 -10.95 10.89 51.85
N LYS A 24 -11.11 9.75 52.52
CA LYS A 24 -11.27 8.45 51.85
C LYS A 24 -12.54 8.41 50.98
N ARG A 25 -13.65 8.93 51.49
CA ARG A 25 -14.93 8.96 50.76
C ARG A 25 -14.89 9.95 49.59
N ASN A 26 -14.33 11.13 49.80
CA ASN A 26 -14.18 12.12 48.74
C ASN A 26 -13.16 11.68 47.71
N GLY A 27 -12.07 11.03 48.11
CA GLY A 27 -11.07 10.47 47.18
C GLY A 27 -11.65 9.38 46.29
N ALA A 28 -12.51 8.50 46.82
CA ALA A 28 -13.19 7.50 45.99
C ALA A 28 -14.14 8.14 44.96
N GLY A 29 -14.92 9.16 45.40
CA GLY A 29 -15.80 9.91 44.49
C GLY A 29 -15.00 10.62 43.37
N LEU A 30 -13.92 11.29 43.76
CA LEU A 30 -13.05 11.95 42.76
C LEU A 30 -12.44 10.96 41.79
N ALA A 31 -11.95 9.81 42.28
CA ALA A 31 -11.41 8.75 41.43
C ALA A 31 -12.44 8.22 40.43
N THR A 32 -13.69 8.00 40.88
CA THR A 32 -14.77 7.56 40.00
C THR A 32 -15.08 8.59 38.92
N ILE A 33 -15.14 9.88 39.28
CA ILE A 33 -15.37 10.96 38.32
C ILE A 33 -14.22 11.01 37.31
N CYS A 34 -12.98 10.93 37.77
CA CYS A 34 -11.81 10.91 36.85
C CYS A 34 -11.86 9.74 35.88
N ILE A 35 -12.20 8.52 36.35
CA ILE A 35 -12.33 7.34 35.49
C ILE A 35 -13.44 7.54 34.45
N LEU A 36 -14.60 8.02 34.88
CA LEU A 36 -15.71 8.27 33.95
C LEU A 36 -15.37 9.34 32.91
N CYS A 37 -14.76 10.45 33.35
CA CYS A 37 -14.33 11.50 32.44
C CYS A 37 -13.27 10.99 31.42
N THR A 38 -12.30 10.21 31.90
CA THR A 38 -11.29 9.66 30.98
C THR A 38 -11.89 8.66 30.00
N MET A 39 -12.84 7.81 30.43
CA MET A 39 -13.56 6.91 29.51
C MET A 39 -14.30 7.68 28.40
N VAL A 40 -15.05 8.72 28.79
CA VAL A 40 -15.77 9.56 27.82
C VAL A 40 -14.83 10.25 26.87
N LEU A 41 -13.73 10.83 27.38
CA LEU A 41 -12.73 11.50 26.54
C LEU A 41 -12.05 10.52 25.56
N VAL A 42 -11.71 9.32 26.01
CA VAL A 42 -11.13 8.28 25.16
C VAL A 42 -12.11 7.86 24.07
N MET A 43 -13.39 7.64 24.41
CA MET A 43 -14.43 7.29 23.44
C MET A 43 -14.60 8.39 22.38
N LEU A 44 -14.70 9.64 22.80
CA LEU A 44 -14.83 10.78 21.88
C LEU A 44 -13.60 10.93 21.01
N ALA A 45 -12.40 10.87 21.58
CA ALA A 45 -11.15 10.96 20.82
C ALA A 45 -11.04 9.82 19.80
N SER A 46 -11.33 8.58 20.20
CA SER A 46 -11.30 7.42 19.31
C SER A 46 -12.29 7.58 18.14
N THR A 47 -13.51 8.04 18.43
CA THR A 47 -14.55 8.25 17.41
C THR A 47 -14.10 9.32 16.41
N VAL A 48 -13.59 10.46 16.90
CA VAL A 48 -13.11 11.54 16.03
C VAL A 48 -11.91 11.08 15.18
N CYS A 49 -10.95 10.36 15.78
CA CYS A 49 -9.80 9.83 15.05
C CYS A 49 -10.21 8.80 13.98
N LEU A 50 -11.14 7.90 14.29
CA LEU A 50 -11.64 6.92 13.32
C LEU A 50 -12.37 7.62 12.17
N TYR A 51 -13.26 8.56 12.48
CA TYR A 51 -14.04 9.28 11.48
C TYR A 51 -13.15 10.17 10.61
N GLY A 52 -12.22 10.91 11.22
CA GLY A 52 -11.28 11.77 10.49
C GLY A 52 -10.24 11.00 9.67
N GLY A 53 -9.88 9.78 10.10
CA GLY A 53 -8.94 8.91 9.38
C GLY A 53 -9.57 8.07 8.28
N GLN A 54 -10.90 7.93 8.25
CA GLN A 54 -11.60 7.02 7.35
C GLN A 54 -11.38 7.40 5.87
N GLU A 55 -11.56 8.66 5.52
CA GLU A 55 -11.37 9.14 4.15
C GLU A 55 -9.93 8.95 3.68
N SER A 56 -8.94 9.30 4.51
CA SER A 56 -7.53 9.10 4.20
C SER A 56 -7.19 7.61 4.01
N SER A 57 -7.74 6.74 4.85
CA SER A 57 -7.54 5.28 4.74
C SER A 57 -8.19 4.72 3.47
N LEU A 58 -9.40 5.17 3.15
CA LEU A 58 -10.09 4.78 1.92
C LEU A 58 -9.31 5.24 0.68
N ARG A 59 -8.86 6.49 0.65
CA ARG A 59 -8.10 7.04 -0.48
C ARG A 59 -6.73 6.40 -0.65
N SER A 60 -6.08 6.00 0.45
CA SER A 60 -4.85 5.22 0.35
C SER A 60 -5.05 3.85 -0.30
N ARG A 61 -6.20 3.22 -0.05
CA ARG A 61 -6.51 1.89 -0.58
C ARG A 61 -7.20 1.94 -1.94
N TYR A 62 -8.09 2.92 -2.10
CA TYR A 62 -8.87 3.15 -3.31
C TYR A 62 -8.66 4.61 -3.75
N PRO A 63 -7.63 4.87 -4.54
CA PRO A 63 -7.21 6.25 -4.87
C PRO A 63 -8.22 6.99 -5.75
N ARG A 64 -9.19 6.29 -6.31
CA ARG A 64 -10.28 6.86 -7.14
C ARG A 64 -11.64 6.36 -6.69
N ASN A 65 -12.69 7.13 -6.97
CA ASN A 65 -14.06 6.75 -6.64
C ASN A 65 -14.54 5.53 -7.43
N ILE A 66 -14.13 5.45 -8.69
CA ILE A 66 -14.41 4.33 -9.58
C ILE A 66 -13.09 3.83 -10.14
N LEU A 67 -12.92 2.52 -10.11
CA LEU A 67 -11.78 1.83 -10.69
C LEU A 67 -12.30 0.70 -11.56
N ILE A 68 -11.91 0.72 -12.83
CA ILE A 68 -12.16 -0.33 -13.79
C ILE A 68 -10.83 -1.03 -14.01
N ASP A 69 -10.82 -2.33 -13.72
CA ASP A 69 -9.65 -3.19 -13.88
C ASP A 69 -9.98 -4.25 -14.91
N ASN A 70 -9.17 -4.38 -15.94
CA ASN A 70 -9.38 -5.35 -17.01
C ASN A 70 -8.12 -6.18 -17.23
N TYR A 71 -8.33 -7.48 -17.35
CA TYR A 71 -7.28 -8.48 -17.52
C TYR A 71 -7.18 -8.87 -18.98
N ALA A 72 -5.96 -8.92 -19.48
CA ALA A 72 -5.66 -9.39 -20.82
C ALA A 72 -4.85 -10.69 -20.81
N GLY A 73 -4.87 -11.42 -21.90
CA GLY A 73 -4.07 -12.63 -22.08
C GLY A 73 -2.60 -12.35 -22.44
N SER A 74 -2.32 -11.15 -22.96
CA SER A 74 -0.99 -10.75 -23.39
C SER A 74 -0.82 -9.23 -23.33
N TRP A 75 0.43 -8.76 -23.38
CA TRP A 75 0.75 -7.34 -23.48
C TRP A 75 0.20 -6.69 -24.75
N GLU A 76 0.17 -7.43 -25.84
CA GLU A 76 -0.33 -6.96 -27.15
C GLU A 76 -1.83 -6.64 -27.10
N GLU A 77 -2.57 -7.29 -26.23
CA GLU A 77 -4.00 -7.02 -26.01
C GLU A 77 -4.23 -5.76 -25.17
N LEU A 78 -3.22 -5.26 -24.45
CA LEU A 78 -3.26 -4.01 -23.69
C LEU A 78 -3.07 -2.76 -24.56
N LYS A 79 -3.46 -2.81 -25.83
CA LYS A 79 -3.40 -1.67 -26.73
C LYS A 79 -4.60 -0.76 -26.55
N GLU A 80 -4.38 0.51 -26.83
CA GLU A 80 -5.39 1.57 -26.74
C GLU A 80 -6.68 1.27 -27.52
N GLU A 81 -6.56 0.57 -28.67
CA GLU A 81 -7.66 0.14 -29.50
C GLU A 81 -8.72 -0.68 -28.75
N ASN A 82 -8.30 -1.50 -27.77
CA ASN A 82 -9.16 -2.39 -27.01
C ASN A 82 -9.89 -1.65 -25.87
N PHE A 83 -9.35 -0.55 -25.36
CA PHE A 83 -9.90 0.18 -24.22
C PHE A 83 -10.65 1.46 -24.61
N GLY A 84 -10.46 1.95 -25.85
CA GLY A 84 -11.23 3.06 -26.41
C GLY A 84 -12.73 2.91 -26.21
N PRO A 85 -13.34 1.77 -26.59
CA PRO A 85 -14.77 1.53 -26.39
C PRO A 85 -15.22 1.57 -24.94
N VAL A 86 -14.40 1.13 -23.99
CA VAL A 86 -14.70 1.18 -22.56
C VAL A 86 -14.72 2.63 -22.07
N ARG A 87 -13.74 3.43 -22.46
CA ARG A 87 -13.69 4.87 -22.12
C ARG A 87 -14.88 5.64 -22.72
N GLU A 88 -15.22 5.33 -23.95
CA GLU A 88 -16.37 5.95 -24.63
C GLU A 88 -17.69 5.62 -23.92
N ALA A 89 -17.91 4.32 -23.59
CA ALA A 89 -19.10 3.90 -22.85
C ALA A 89 -19.19 4.58 -21.45
N VAL A 90 -18.06 4.70 -20.75
CA VAL A 90 -18.01 5.43 -19.48
C VAL A 90 -18.37 6.90 -19.69
N GLY A 91 -17.80 7.53 -20.72
CA GLY A 91 -18.10 8.93 -21.08
C GLY A 91 -19.59 9.16 -21.38
N GLU A 92 -20.22 8.27 -22.11
CA GLU A 92 -21.66 8.33 -22.40
C GLU A 92 -22.51 8.23 -21.13
N VAL A 93 -22.19 7.26 -20.25
CA VAL A 93 -22.92 7.09 -18.97
C VAL A 93 -22.77 8.33 -18.08
N LEU A 94 -21.58 8.90 -18.01
CA LEU A 94 -21.33 10.11 -17.23
C LEU A 94 -22.06 11.32 -17.82
N ALA A 95 -22.05 11.47 -19.14
CA ALA A 95 -22.76 12.55 -19.84
C ALA A 95 -24.27 12.51 -19.58
N VAL A 96 -24.89 11.33 -19.62
CA VAL A 96 -26.34 11.16 -19.29
C VAL A 96 -26.63 11.61 -17.86
N ARG A 97 -25.67 11.52 -16.95
CA ARG A 97 -25.81 11.94 -15.54
C ARG A 97 -25.37 13.39 -15.29
N GLY A 98 -24.91 14.10 -16.33
CA GLY A 98 -24.35 15.44 -16.19
C GLY A 98 -23.07 15.52 -15.37
N GLN A 99 -22.30 14.43 -15.34
CA GLN A 99 -21.02 14.31 -14.62
C GLN A 99 -19.86 14.18 -15.60
N ALA A 100 -18.67 14.46 -15.13
CA ALA A 100 -17.42 14.24 -15.86
C ALA A 100 -16.45 13.41 -15.02
N ALA A 101 -15.57 12.67 -15.68
CA ALA A 101 -14.49 11.97 -15.04
C ALA A 101 -13.40 12.98 -14.63
N GLY A 102 -13.18 13.12 -13.34
CA GLY A 102 -12.10 13.93 -12.78
C GLY A 102 -10.93 13.06 -12.33
N ASN A 103 -9.74 13.66 -12.21
CA ASN A 103 -8.56 13.02 -11.61
C ASN A 103 -8.26 11.61 -12.18
N VAL A 104 -8.26 11.50 -13.52
CA VAL A 104 -8.14 10.22 -14.22
C VAL A 104 -6.79 9.57 -13.95
N LEU A 105 -6.82 8.28 -13.65
CA LEU A 105 -5.67 7.38 -13.49
C LEU A 105 -5.82 6.26 -14.51
N GLU A 106 -4.96 6.23 -15.51
CA GLU A 106 -5.01 5.20 -16.55
C GLU A 106 -3.62 4.74 -16.92
N TYR A 107 -3.37 3.44 -16.85
CA TYR A 107 -2.10 2.83 -17.28
C TYR A 107 -2.25 1.32 -17.43
N SER A 108 -1.33 0.74 -18.19
CA SER A 108 -1.18 -0.71 -18.32
C SER A 108 0.04 -1.19 -17.57
N TYR A 109 -0.05 -2.37 -16.97
CA TYR A 109 1.09 -2.97 -16.29
C TYR A 109 1.08 -4.50 -16.40
N VAL A 110 2.26 -5.08 -16.20
CA VAL A 110 2.40 -6.52 -15.98
C VAL A 110 2.69 -6.73 -14.50
N SER A 111 1.88 -7.52 -13.84
CA SER A 111 2.10 -7.89 -12.44
C SER A 111 2.54 -9.35 -12.32
N MET A 112 3.39 -9.60 -11.34
CA MET A 112 3.85 -10.94 -11.03
C MET A 112 4.33 -11.02 -9.58
N GLU A 113 4.19 -12.22 -9.01
CA GLU A 113 4.84 -12.56 -7.75
C GLU A 113 6.11 -13.35 -8.07
N ILE A 114 7.24 -12.81 -7.66
CA ILE A 114 8.56 -13.30 -8.07
C ILE A 114 9.55 -13.24 -6.90
N PHE A 115 10.54 -14.11 -6.90
CA PHE A 115 11.58 -14.13 -5.90
C PHE A 115 12.71 -13.17 -6.26
N LEU A 116 13.15 -12.40 -5.26
CA LEU A 116 14.27 -11.49 -5.38
C LEU A 116 15.36 -11.91 -4.39
N GLY A 117 16.38 -12.58 -4.89
CA GLY A 117 17.58 -12.94 -4.15
C GLY A 117 18.81 -12.31 -4.81
N ASP A 118 19.68 -11.66 -4.03
CA ASP A 118 20.93 -11.05 -4.49
C ASP A 118 20.81 -10.15 -5.75
N GLY A 119 19.66 -9.47 -5.90
CA GLY A 119 19.38 -8.61 -7.06
C GLY A 119 19.03 -9.39 -8.34
N ILE A 120 18.63 -10.62 -8.20
CA ILE A 120 18.18 -11.48 -9.30
C ILE A 120 16.69 -11.78 -9.10
N LEU A 121 15.88 -11.40 -10.07
CA LEU A 121 14.47 -11.82 -10.16
C LEU A 121 14.42 -13.23 -10.73
N ASN A 122 13.71 -14.12 -10.03
CA ASN A 122 13.62 -15.53 -10.38
C ASN A 122 12.20 -16.08 -10.19
N ILE A 123 11.70 -16.80 -11.19
CA ILE A 123 10.43 -17.52 -11.11
C ILE A 123 10.72 -18.94 -10.61
N LEU A 124 10.15 -19.30 -9.47
CA LEU A 124 10.29 -20.66 -8.95
C LEU A 124 9.31 -21.63 -9.59
N PRO A 125 9.66 -22.93 -9.66
CA PRO A 125 8.72 -23.98 -10.04
C PRO A 125 7.47 -23.98 -9.16
N GLN A 126 6.34 -24.43 -9.72
CA GLN A 126 5.07 -24.52 -8.98
C GLN A 126 5.12 -25.56 -7.84
N ASP A 127 6.00 -26.54 -7.91
CA ASP A 127 6.15 -27.61 -6.91
C ASP A 127 7.18 -27.20 -5.83
N VAL A 128 6.75 -26.34 -4.91
CA VAL A 128 7.55 -25.87 -3.76
C VAL A 128 7.44 -26.78 -2.52
N ASN A 129 7.11 -28.05 -2.69
CA ASN A 129 6.87 -28.99 -1.56
C ASN A 129 8.07 -29.18 -0.60
N ASN A 130 9.26 -28.71 -0.96
CA ASN A 130 10.49 -28.83 -0.16
C ASN A 130 11.12 -27.50 0.24
N VAL A 131 10.47 -26.36 0.01
CA VAL A 131 11.03 -25.04 0.38
C VAL A 131 10.46 -24.61 1.72
N ASP A 132 11.31 -24.16 2.65
CA ASP A 132 10.82 -23.58 3.91
C ASP A 132 10.01 -22.32 3.61
N TYR A 133 8.70 -22.41 3.84
CA TYR A 133 7.75 -21.34 3.54
C TYR A 133 8.14 -20.00 4.18
N LYS A 134 8.84 -20.02 5.29
CA LYS A 134 9.30 -18.80 5.98
C LYS A 134 10.44 -18.11 5.24
N GLU A 135 11.34 -18.85 4.62
CA GLU A 135 12.42 -18.30 3.80
C GLU A 135 11.84 -17.76 2.48
N VAL A 136 10.94 -18.52 1.86
CA VAL A 136 10.27 -18.15 0.63
C VAL A 136 9.53 -16.82 0.74
N VAL A 137 8.75 -16.63 1.81
CA VAL A 137 7.96 -15.40 2.02
C VAL A 137 8.85 -14.15 2.22
N GLN A 138 10.06 -14.31 2.73
CA GLN A 138 10.99 -13.19 2.94
C GLN A 138 11.59 -12.65 1.63
N GLU A 139 11.69 -13.50 0.62
CA GLU A 139 12.26 -13.15 -0.69
C GLU A 139 11.19 -12.93 -1.77
N LEU A 140 9.92 -13.14 -1.44
CA LEU A 140 8.81 -12.96 -2.37
C LEU A 140 8.47 -11.47 -2.51
N TRP A 141 8.40 -11.00 -3.75
CA TRP A 141 8.04 -9.64 -4.11
C TRP A 141 6.89 -9.60 -5.11
N SER A 142 5.98 -8.66 -4.92
CA SER A 142 5.03 -8.27 -5.98
C SER A 142 5.72 -7.25 -6.89
N VAL A 143 5.93 -7.63 -8.13
CA VAL A 143 6.59 -6.78 -9.14
C VAL A 143 5.55 -6.30 -10.14
N PHE A 144 5.55 -4.99 -10.38
CA PHE A 144 4.71 -4.31 -11.35
C PHE A 144 5.61 -3.66 -12.39
N VAL A 145 5.48 -4.07 -13.65
CA VAL A 145 6.26 -3.52 -14.77
C VAL A 145 5.36 -2.61 -15.58
N ILE A 146 5.74 -1.34 -15.72
CA ILE A 146 5.01 -0.33 -16.49
C ILE A 146 5.92 0.27 -17.57
N SER A 147 5.30 0.84 -18.61
CA SER A 147 6.03 1.56 -19.64
C SER A 147 6.52 2.93 -19.15
N LEU A 148 7.65 3.39 -19.71
CA LEU A 148 8.15 4.75 -19.46
C LEU A 148 7.15 5.80 -19.94
N GLU A 149 6.41 5.53 -21.00
CA GLU A 149 5.37 6.41 -21.53
C GLU A 149 4.25 6.61 -20.50
N ASP A 150 3.71 5.51 -19.94
CA ASP A 150 2.69 5.56 -18.90
C ASP A 150 3.19 6.26 -17.64
N TYR A 151 4.42 5.97 -17.24
CA TYR A 151 5.02 6.64 -16.09
C TYR A 151 5.10 8.16 -16.30
N ASN A 152 5.59 8.62 -17.45
CA ASN A 152 5.70 10.03 -17.76
C ASN A 152 4.33 10.71 -17.81
N ARG A 153 3.33 10.04 -18.37
CA ARG A 153 1.95 10.54 -18.40
C ARG A 153 1.36 10.66 -17.00
N LEU A 154 1.52 9.65 -16.16
CA LEU A 154 0.99 9.62 -14.79
C LEU A 154 1.65 10.66 -13.88
N MET A 155 2.96 10.83 -14.01
CA MET A 155 3.73 11.70 -13.14
C MET A 155 3.85 13.14 -13.69
N GLY A 156 3.41 13.37 -14.94
CA GLY A 156 3.58 14.66 -15.62
C GLY A 156 5.06 15.00 -15.86
N THR A 157 5.89 14.00 -16.12
CA THR A 157 7.34 14.12 -16.31
C THR A 157 7.74 13.81 -17.74
N GLN A 158 9.01 14.04 -18.08
CA GLN A 158 9.64 13.68 -19.34
C GLN A 158 10.97 12.95 -19.07
N GLU A 159 10.90 11.94 -18.22
CA GLU A 159 12.06 11.11 -17.93
C GLU A 159 12.45 10.29 -19.15
N THR A 160 13.74 9.99 -19.26
CA THR A 160 14.31 9.14 -20.31
C THR A 160 15.18 8.06 -19.68
N LEU A 161 15.25 6.91 -20.34
CA LEU A 161 16.07 5.79 -19.94
C LEU A 161 17.11 5.49 -21.01
N GLY A 162 18.34 5.21 -20.60
CA GLY A 162 19.39 4.68 -21.47
C GLY A 162 19.24 3.18 -21.70
N ALA A 163 19.97 2.66 -22.66
CA ALA A 163 20.00 1.22 -22.89
C ALA A 163 20.50 0.47 -21.64
N GLY A 164 19.70 -0.47 -21.13
CA GLY A 164 20.00 -1.21 -19.90
C GLY A 164 19.75 -0.44 -18.61
N GLU A 165 18.99 0.65 -18.64
CA GLU A 165 18.50 1.35 -17.45
C GLU A 165 17.05 1.04 -17.19
N LEU A 166 16.66 1.06 -15.93
CA LEU A 166 15.27 1.04 -15.49
C LEU A 166 15.09 1.98 -14.30
N MET A 167 13.87 2.50 -14.12
CA MET A 167 13.53 3.19 -12.87
C MET A 167 12.80 2.23 -11.94
N MET A 168 13.01 2.39 -10.63
CA MET A 168 12.43 1.54 -9.60
C MET A 168 11.85 2.35 -8.46
N TYR A 169 10.62 2.03 -8.11
CA TYR A 169 9.96 2.46 -6.87
C TYR A 169 9.69 1.23 -6.01
N THR A 170 10.03 1.27 -4.73
CA THR A 170 9.79 0.15 -3.80
C THR A 170 8.98 0.59 -2.60
N THR A 171 8.11 -0.31 -2.14
CA THR A 171 7.31 -0.13 -0.93
C THR A 171 7.83 -1.02 0.19
N LYS A 172 7.71 -0.59 1.44
CA LYS A 172 8.07 -1.32 2.67
C LYS A 172 9.54 -1.70 2.83
N LEU A 173 10.17 -2.31 1.84
CA LEU A 173 11.57 -2.70 1.85
C LEU A 173 12.35 -1.95 0.80
N TRP A 174 13.60 -1.61 1.14
CA TRP A 174 14.49 -0.93 0.21
C TRP A 174 15.30 -1.96 -0.58
N PHE A 175 15.22 -1.89 -1.88
CA PHE A 175 16.18 -2.55 -2.75
C PHE A 175 17.51 -1.80 -2.68
N ARG A 176 18.56 -2.46 -2.17
CA ARG A 176 19.84 -1.80 -1.86
C ARG A 176 20.85 -1.83 -3.01
N GLN A 177 20.68 -2.75 -3.95
CA GLN A 177 21.62 -2.93 -5.05
C GLN A 177 21.38 -1.89 -6.14
N ASP A 178 22.43 -1.52 -6.88
CA ASP A 178 22.37 -0.54 -7.96
C ASP A 178 22.07 -1.17 -9.31
N SER A 179 21.95 -2.49 -9.35
CA SER A 179 21.61 -3.25 -10.54
C SER A 179 20.63 -4.37 -10.26
N LEU A 180 19.83 -4.71 -11.26
CA LEU A 180 18.85 -5.79 -11.26
C LEU A 180 19.18 -6.73 -12.40
N ARG A 181 19.03 -8.03 -12.17
CA ARG A 181 19.16 -9.06 -13.20
C ARG A 181 17.92 -9.94 -13.25
N LEU A 182 17.66 -10.51 -14.42
CA LEU A 182 16.65 -11.54 -14.56
C LEU A 182 17.37 -12.89 -14.64
N ALA A 183 16.88 -13.86 -13.89
CA ALA A 183 17.45 -15.21 -13.92
C ALA A 183 17.41 -15.78 -15.35
N GLY A 184 18.44 -16.53 -15.70
CA GLY A 184 18.56 -17.10 -17.06
C GLY A 184 19.03 -16.11 -18.14
N THR A 185 19.38 -14.86 -17.79
CA THR A 185 19.93 -13.89 -18.73
C THR A 185 21.24 -13.29 -18.19
N ASP A 186 22.09 -12.85 -19.13
CA ASP A 186 23.32 -12.10 -18.82
C ASP A 186 23.04 -10.59 -18.76
N GLN A 187 21.80 -10.16 -19.02
CA GLN A 187 21.44 -8.75 -19.06
C GLN A 187 21.39 -8.18 -17.65
N VAL A 188 22.12 -7.08 -17.45
CA VAL A 188 22.15 -6.31 -16.20
C VAL A 188 21.47 -4.97 -16.43
N TRP A 189 20.49 -4.67 -15.59
CA TRP A 189 19.77 -3.41 -15.63
C TRP A 189 20.29 -2.49 -14.52
N GLN A 190 20.68 -1.27 -14.87
CA GLN A 190 21.06 -0.23 -13.93
C GLN A 190 19.79 0.39 -13.33
N VAL A 191 19.74 0.47 -12.01
CA VAL A 191 18.54 0.91 -11.27
C VAL A 191 18.61 2.40 -10.92
N LYS A 192 17.72 3.18 -11.53
CA LYS A 192 17.47 4.58 -11.14
C LYS A 192 16.31 4.62 -10.14
N ARG A 193 16.59 4.89 -8.87
CA ARG A 193 15.56 4.89 -7.82
C ARG A 193 14.69 6.13 -7.93
N ILE A 194 13.37 5.95 -7.87
CA ILE A 194 12.39 7.01 -7.75
C ILE A 194 11.82 7.05 -6.35
N LYS A 195 11.58 8.25 -5.83
CA LYS A 195 11.17 8.46 -4.43
C LYS A 195 9.65 8.43 -4.24
N LYS A 196 8.92 8.69 -5.30
CA LYS A 196 7.46 8.80 -5.26
C LYS A 196 6.87 8.24 -6.55
N PHE A 197 5.80 7.50 -6.41
CA PHE A 197 4.95 7.06 -7.51
C PHE A 197 3.52 7.55 -7.27
N VAL A 198 2.67 7.47 -8.28
CA VAL A 198 1.25 7.84 -8.16
C VAL A 198 0.55 6.94 -7.14
N ASP A 199 -0.39 7.52 -6.40
CA ASP A 199 -1.23 6.75 -5.48
C ASP A 199 -2.10 5.79 -6.28
N ASN A 200 -1.82 4.50 -6.16
CA ASN A 200 -2.45 3.41 -6.89
C ASN A 200 -3.09 2.33 -5.99
N GLY A 201 -3.07 2.56 -4.69
CA GLY A 201 -3.62 1.65 -3.68
C GLY A 201 -2.73 0.45 -3.34
N VAL A 202 -1.69 0.17 -4.12
CA VAL A 202 -0.79 -0.97 -3.90
C VAL A 202 -0.05 -0.84 -2.58
N ASP A 203 0.38 0.36 -2.21
CA ASP A 203 1.11 0.63 -0.96
C ASP A 203 0.30 0.30 0.31
N ALA A 204 -1.02 0.42 0.24
CA ALA A 204 -1.91 0.18 1.38
C ALA A 204 -2.36 -1.28 1.52
N MET A 205 -2.32 -2.07 0.45
CA MET A 205 -2.92 -3.41 0.40
C MET A 205 -1.94 -4.55 0.66
N GLN A 206 -0.64 -4.26 0.81
CA GLN A 206 0.38 -5.29 0.69
C GLN A 206 0.72 -6.01 1.97
N ILE A 207 0.73 -7.33 1.87
CA ILE A 207 1.30 -8.24 2.85
C ILE A 207 2.80 -8.44 2.55
N ILE A 208 3.15 -8.56 1.28
CA ILE A 208 4.53 -8.71 0.77
C ILE A 208 5.07 -7.38 0.23
N PRO A 209 6.39 -7.17 0.19
CA PRO A 209 6.99 -5.98 -0.41
C PRO A 209 6.71 -5.93 -1.90
N SER A 210 6.60 -4.72 -2.45
CA SER A 210 6.36 -4.53 -3.86
C SER A 210 7.34 -3.58 -4.50
N MET A 211 7.56 -3.77 -5.78
CA MET A 211 8.33 -2.87 -6.61
C MET A 211 7.61 -2.56 -7.91
N PHE A 212 7.68 -1.30 -8.31
CA PHE A 212 7.31 -0.83 -9.63
C PHE A 212 8.58 -0.63 -10.44
N LEU A 213 8.66 -1.32 -11.57
CA LEU A 213 9.73 -1.22 -12.54
C LEU A 213 9.22 -0.44 -13.75
N VAL A 214 9.88 0.67 -14.06
CA VAL A 214 9.58 1.47 -15.25
C VAL A 214 10.64 1.16 -16.28
N VAL A 215 10.21 0.68 -17.43
CA VAL A 215 11.08 0.26 -18.53
C VAL A 215 10.63 0.89 -19.86
N GLU A 216 11.53 1.06 -20.78
CA GLU A 216 11.20 1.60 -22.11
C GLU A 216 10.44 0.56 -22.96
N ASP A 217 10.90 -0.69 -22.96
CA ASP A 217 10.29 -1.82 -23.69
C ASP A 217 9.80 -2.90 -22.71
N VAL A 218 8.51 -2.86 -22.37
CA VAL A 218 7.90 -3.85 -21.48
C VAL A 218 7.95 -5.26 -22.08
N PRO A 219 7.54 -5.51 -23.33
CA PRO A 219 7.65 -6.83 -23.94
C PRO A 219 9.07 -7.40 -23.93
N GLY A 220 10.06 -6.60 -24.26
CA GLY A 220 11.47 -7.01 -24.24
C GLY A 220 11.95 -7.36 -22.83
N PHE A 221 11.51 -6.59 -21.83
CA PHE A 221 11.87 -6.84 -20.44
C PHE A 221 11.23 -8.13 -19.88
N ILE A 222 9.95 -8.40 -20.17
CA ILE A 222 9.23 -9.56 -19.61
C ILE A 222 9.50 -10.86 -20.38
N ARG A 223 10.01 -10.81 -21.61
CA ARG A 223 10.25 -12.00 -22.45
C ARG A 223 11.06 -13.08 -21.74
N PRO A 224 12.23 -12.80 -21.14
CA PRO A 224 12.99 -13.82 -20.42
C PRO A 224 12.24 -14.43 -19.24
N LEU A 225 11.43 -13.64 -18.55
CA LEU A 225 10.60 -14.12 -17.44
C LEU A 225 9.48 -15.03 -17.94
N LYS A 226 8.90 -14.72 -19.11
CA LYS A 226 7.90 -15.59 -19.74
C LYS A 226 8.51 -16.93 -20.17
N GLU A 227 9.68 -16.91 -20.80
CA GLU A 227 10.41 -18.12 -21.20
C GLU A 227 10.77 -18.97 -19.95
N GLN A 228 11.18 -18.34 -18.86
CA GLN A 228 11.44 -19.02 -17.59
C GLN A 228 10.16 -19.63 -17.01
N ALA A 229 9.05 -18.88 -17.01
CA ALA A 229 7.74 -19.35 -16.55
C ALA A 229 7.29 -20.61 -17.31
N GLU A 230 7.44 -20.60 -18.63
CA GLU A 230 7.14 -21.75 -19.48
C GLU A 230 8.01 -22.96 -19.15
N ALA A 231 9.32 -22.74 -18.93
CA ALA A 231 10.27 -23.81 -18.59
C ALA A 231 9.99 -24.48 -17.23
N VAL A 232 9.48 -23.71 -16.25
CA VAL A 232 9.18 -24.23 -14.90
C VAL A 232 7.71 -24.62 -14.72
N GLY A 233 6.86 -24.39 -15.73
CA GLY A 233 5.43 -24.68 -15.68
C GLY A 233 4.63 -23.79 -14.72
N ASN A 234 5.14 -22.60 -14.43
CA ASN A 234 4.50 -21.62 -13.54
C ASN A 234 4.32 -20.29 -14.29
N PHE A 235 3.08 -19.81 -14.40
CA PHE A 235 2.75 -18.61 -15.16
C PHE A 235 2.24 -17.49 -14.22
N PRO A 236 3.15 -16.83 -13.48
CA PRO A 236 2.77 -15.80 -12.53
C PRO A 236 2.43 -14.45 -13.19
N LEU A 237 2.65 -14.31 -14.50
CA LEU A 237 2.47 -13.03 -15.19
C LEU A 237 0.99 -12.76 -15.43
N ARG A 238 0.54 -11.57 -15.01
CA ARG A 238 -0.78 -11.02 -15.28
C ARG A 238 -0.62 -9.71 -16.02
N TYR A 239 -1.50 -9.49 -16.98
CA TYR A 239 -1.52 -8.29 -17.81
C TYR A 239 -2.78 -7.53 -17.48
N ASP A 240 -2.61 -6.35 -16.94
CA ASP A 240 -3.70 -5.57 -16.36
C ASP A 240 -3.74 -4.16 -16.99
N TRP A 241 -4.94 -3.66 -17.23
CA TRP A 241 -5.19 -2.27 -17.56
C TRP A 241 -6.12 -1.68 -16.52
N ILE A 242 -5.74 -0.54 -15.98
CA ILE A 242 -6.52 0.19 -14.98
C ILE A 242 -6.99 1.51 -15.58
N TYR A 243 -8.28 1.78 -15.39
CA TYR A 243 -8.90 3.06 -15.65
C TYR A 243 -9.67 3.50 -14.40
N GLY A 244 -9.13 4.47 -13.69
CA GLY A 244 -9.72 5.03 -12.48
C GLY A 244 -10.06 6.49 -12.64
N PHE A 245 -11.16 6.93 -12.01
CA PHE A 245 -11.56 8.34 -12.03
C PHE A 245 -12.39 8.70 -10.80
N ASP A 246 -12.39 9.99 -10.48
CA ASP A 246 -13.26 10.55 -9.47
C ASP A 246 -14.50 11.15 -10.12
N LEU A 247 -15.62 11.10 -9.38
CA LEU A 247 -16.86 11.77 -9.74
C LEU A 247 -16.92 13.08 -8.96
N ASP A 248 -17.43 14.12 -9.59
CA ASP A 248 -17.81 15.36 -8.92
C ASP A 248 -19.07 15.09 -8.06
N CYS A 249 -18.85 14.47 -6.90
CA CYS A 249 -19.90 14.33 -5.90
C CYS A 249 -19.90 15.60 -5.04
N ASN A 250 -20.82 16.52 -5.33
CA ASN A 250 -21.22 17.58 -4.41
C ASN A 250 -22.06 17.03 -3.25
#